data_ad3777856c706069fc0749e72b2fcb93
#
_entry.id   ad3777856c706069fc0749e72b2fcb93
#
_cell.length_a   1.000
_cell.length_b   1.000
_cell.length_c   1.000
_cell.angle_alpha   90.00
_cell.angle_beta   90.00
_cell.angle_gamma   90.00
#
_symmetry.space_group_name_H-M   'P 1'
#
loop_
_entity.id
_entity.type
_entity.pdbx_description
1 polymer ?
#
loop_
_entity_poly.entity_id
_entity_poly.type
_entity_poly.pdbx_seq_one_letter_code
_entity_poly.pdbx_strand_id
1 'polypeptide(L)'
;RDCLLSRGLGDVYKRQFSNDEELAMSLMMAGDTAMDPVWRMPLDISFTKALKSNFADLANISDSRGAGACTAAAFLEEFVGDTPWAHLDIAGVANKSGKEKGSTGRPVPLLINFLKDQAE
;
A
#
# COMPACT_ATOMS: atom_id res chain seq x y z
N ARG A 1 -0.98 1.95 14.33
CA ARG A 1 0.10 2.89 14.73
C ARG A 1 0.37 3.81 13.58
N ASP A 2 0.16 5.10 13.79
CA ASP A 2 0.37 6.16 12.80
C ASP A 2 1.85 6.18 12.38
N CYS A 3 2.13 5.67 11.20
CA CYS A 3 3.41 5.94 10.56
C CYS A 3 3.46 7.42 10.18
N LEU A 4 4.53 8.12 10.56
CA LEU A 4 4.73 9.55 10.25
C LEU A 4 4.62 9.84 8.75
N LEU A 5 4.94 8.87 7.87
CA LEU A 5 4.74 8.95 6.43
C LEU A 5 3.26 8.84 6.01
N SER A 6 2.37 8.32 6.89
CA SER A 6 0.93 8.28 6.57
C SER A 6 0.30 9.66 6.59
N ARG A 7 0.86 10.59 7.33
CA ARG A 7 0.34 11.96 7.44
C ARG A 7 0.68 12.85 6.25
N GLY A 8 1.74 12.51 5.46
CA GLY A 8 2.20 13.33 4.35
C GLY A 8 1.32 13.32 3.11
N LEU A 9 0.53 12.25 2.89
CA LEU A 9 -0.40 12.14 1.76
C LEU A 9 -1.85 12.47 2.13
N GLY A 10 -2.12 12.81 3.39
CA GLY A 10 -3.45 13.14 3.88
C GLY A 10 -4.44 11.98 3.76
N ASP A 11 -5.69 12.34 3.53
CA ASP A 11 -6.83 11.44 3.35
C ASP A 11 -7.23 11.26 1.88
N VAL A 12 -6.42 11.76 0.95
CA VAL A 12 -6.69 11.72 -0.50
C VAL A 12 -6.11 10.46 -1.12
N TYR A 13 -4.82 10.20 -0.92
CA TYR A 13 -4.10 9.11 -1.59
C TYR A 13 -3.87 7.89 -0.70
N LYS A 14 -4.07 6.71 -1.27
CA LYS A 14 -3.53 5.45 -0.76
C LYS A 14 -2.09 5.28 -1.22
N ARG A 15 -1.26 4.59 -0.46
CA ARG A 15 0.08 4.22 -0.89
C ARG A 15 0.03 2.92 -1.62
N GLN A 16 0.62 2.90 -2.82
CA GLN A 16 0.73 1.72 -3.65
C GLN A 16 2.18 1.27 -3.71
N PHE A 17 2.39 -0.01 -3.49
CA PHE A 17 3.66 -0.71 -3.71
C PHE A 17 3.43 -1.83 -4.70
N SER A 18 4.34 -2.04 -5.63
CA SER A 18 4.22 -3.12 -6.61
C SER A 18 5.59 -3.53 -7.14
N ASN A 19 5.75 -4.82 -7.40
CA ASN A 19 6.90 -5.41 -8.10
C ASN A 19 6.71 -5.46 -9.63
N ASP A 20 5.55 -4.99 -10.12
CA ASP A 20 5.18 -5.04 -11.55
C ASP A 20 4.67 -3.68 -12.03
N GLU A 21 5.28 -3.16 -13.10
CA GLU A 21 4.95 -1.83 -13.64
C GLU A 21 3.57 -1.78 -14.28
N GLU A 22 3.21 -2.80 -15.04
CA GLU A 22 1.94 -2.86 -15.76
C GLU A 22 0.77 -2.93 -14.78
N LEU A 23 0.88 -3.78 -13.76
CA LEU A 23 -0.10 -3.87 -12.68
C LEU A 23 -0.22 -2.54 -11.92
N ALA A 24 0.90 -1.91 -11.61
CA ALA A 24 0.92 -0.63 -10.92
C ALA A 24 0.20 0.47 -11.71
N MET A 25 0.49 0.57 -13.02
CA MET A 25 -0.16 1.55 -13.90
C MET A 25 -1.66 1.28 -14.04
N SER A 26 -2.07 0.03 -14.20
CA SER A 26 -3.48 -0.36 -14.29
C SER A 26 -4.27 0.05 -13.05
N LEU A 27 -3.70 -0.17 -11.87
CA LEU A 27 -4.32 0.25 -10.59
C LEU A 27 -4.37 1.78 -10.46
N MET A 28 -3.34 2.49 -10.90
CA MET A 28 -3.35 3.97 -10.90
C MET A 28 -4.48 4.51 -11.79
N MET A 29 -4.60 4.01 -13.01
CA MET A 29 -5.65 4.43 -13.95
C MET A 29 -7.04 4.11 -13.42
N ALA A 30 -7.24 2.93 -12.86
CA ALA A 30 -8.51 2.54 -12.22
C ALA A 30 -8.85 3.43 -11.03
N GLY A 31 -7.85 3.81 -10.23
CA GLY A 31 -8.02 4.72 -9.11
C GLY A 31 -8.41 6.13 -9.54
N ASP A 32 -7.79 6.65 -10.58
CA ASP A 32 -8.12 7.97 -11.12
C ASP A 32 -9.54 8.00 -11.67
N THR A 33 -9.93 6.98 -12.45
CA THR A 33 -11.29 6.83 -12.97
C THR A 33 -12.34 6.74 -11.88
N ALA A 34 -12.04 6.03 -10.79
CA ALA A 34 -12.94 5.85 -9.65
C ALA A 34 -12.96 7.03 -8.68
N MET A 35 -12.17 8.07 -8.91
CA MET A 35 -11.91 9.13 -7.92
C MET A 35 -11.45 8.57 -6.55
N ASP A 36 -10.66 7.50 -6.61
CA ASP A 36 -10.11 6.79 -5.46
C ASP A 36 -8.60 6.55 -5.67
N PRO A 37 -7.80 7.64 -5.77
CA PRO A 37 -6.45 7.60 -6.31
C PRO A 37 -5.45 6.90 -5.39
N VAL A 38 -4.36 6.45 -6.02
CA VAL A 38 -3.18 5.90 -5.35
C VAL A 38 -1.95 6.72 -5.66
N TRP A 39 -0.97 6.69 -4.75
CA TRP A 39 0.35 7.25 -4.97
C TRP A 39 1.39 6.14 -4.87
N ARG A 40 2.19 5.99 -5.92
CA ARG A 40 3.19 4.93 -5.95
C ARG A 40 4.37 5.25 -5.03
N MET A 41 4.72 4.27 -4.23
CA MET A 41 5.84 4.30 -3.29
C MET A 41 6.94 3.34 -3.74
N PRO A 42 8.20 3.61 -3.36
CA PRO A 42 9.31 2.75 -3.75
C PRO A 42 9.31 1.42 -2.98
N LEU A 43 9.74 0.35 -3.68
CA LEU A 43 10.22 -0.89 -3.07
C LEU A 43 11.76 -0.89 -3.24
N ASP A 44 12.48 -0.84 -2.14
CA ASP A 44 13.94 -0.83 -2.12
C ASP A 44 14.47 -1.91 -1.18
N ILE A 45 15.54 -2.58 -1.58
CA ILE A 45 16.15 -3.66 -0.81
C ILE A 45 16.60 -3.22 0.59
N SER A 46 16.80 -1.92 0.81
CA SER A 46 17.12 -1.39 2.14
C SER A 46 16.00 -1.62 3.15
N PHE A 47 14.73 -1.63 2.69
CA PHE A 47 13.58 -1.92 3.56
C PHE A 47 13.53 -3.38 3.98
N THR A 48 13.87 -4.31 3.09
CA THR A 48 14.01 -5.74 3.42
C THR A 48 15.13 -5.97 4.43
N LYS A 49 16.28 -5.29 4.26
CA LYS A 49 17.39 -5.37 5.21
C LYS A 49 17.01 -4.91 6.63
N ALA A 50 16.06 -3.99 6.76
CA ALA A 50 15.55 -3.51 8.04
C ALA A 50 14.65 -4.55 8.75
N LEU A 51 14.27 -5.64 8.08
CA LEU A 51 13.43 -6.73 8.60
C LEU A 51 14.25 -7.94 9.08
N LYS A 52 15.56 -7.82 9.19
CA LYS A 52 16.41 -8.90 9.72
C LYS A 52 16.03 -9.22 11.16
N SER A 53 15.93 -10.53 11.46
CA SER A 53 15.70 -11.04 12.80
C SER A 53 16.86 -11.91 13.24
N ASN A 54 17.14 -11.91 14.54
CA ASN A 54 18.12 -12.82 15.15
C ASN A 54 17.52 -14.19 15.52
N PHE A 55 16.19 -14.31 15.47
CA PHE A 55 15.45 -15.47 15.99
C PHE A 55 14.48 -16.07 14.96
N ALA A 56 14.17 -15.37 13.89
CA ALA A 56 13.27 -15.80 12.84
C ALA A 56 13.86 -15.46 11.46
N ASP A 57 13.29 -15.99 10.40
CA ASP A 57 13.70 -15.69 9.02
C ASP A 57 13.51 -14.19 8.69
N LEU A 58 12.41 -13.61 9.18
CA LEU A 58 12.08 -12.20 9.05
C LEU A 58 11.39 -11.67 10.31
N ALA A 59 11.65 -10.40 10.64
CA ALA A 59 10.86 -9.65 11.61
C ALA A 59 9.64 -9.03 10.88
N ASN A 60 8.45 -9.10 11.46
CA ASN A 60 7.26 -8.48 10.90
C ASN A 60 7.19 -6.96 11.15
N ILE A 61 8.05 -6.42 12.00
CA ILE A 61 8.16 -4.99 12.33
C ILE A 61 9.65 -4.63 12.36
N SER A 62 10.00 -3.51 11.72
CA SER A 62 11.36 -2.96 11.79
C SER A 62 11.58 -2.24 13.13
N ASP A 63 12.76 -2.39 13.70
CA ASP A 63 13.19 -1.64 14.89
C ASP A 63 13.47 -0.16 14.57
N SER A 64 13.65 0.18 13.30
CA SER A 64 13.90 1.56 12.88
C SER A 64 12.60 2.38 12.85
N ARG A 65 12.68 3.60 13.39
CA ARG A 65 11.59 4.58 13.31
C ARG A 65 11.61 5.25 11.94
N GLY A 66 10.86 4.75 10.99
CA GLY A 66 10.72 5.39 9.69
C GLY A 66 10.23 4.42 8.62
N ALA A 67 9.67 4.97 7.55
CA ALA A 67 9.22 4.22 6.38
C ALA A 67 8.36 2.97 6.66
N GLY A 68 7.55 2.97 7.74
CA GLY A 68 6.79 1.79 8.18
C GLY A 68 5.89 1.18 7.11
N ALA A 69 5.31 2.00 6.23
CA ALA A 69 4.56 1.50 5.08
C ALA A 69 5.45 0.78 4.07
N CYS A 70 6.67 1.29 3.83
CA CYS A 70 7.64 0.67 2.92
C CYS A 70 8.16 -0.66 3.48
N THR A 71 8.45 -0.73 4.79
CA THR A 71 8.88 -1.97 5.44
C THR A 71 7.77 -3.00 5.51
N ALA A 72 6.51 -2.59 5.72
CA ALA A 72 5.35 -3.48 5.65
C ALA A 72 5.16 -4.08 4.26
N ALA A 73 5.30 -3.26 3.21
CA ALA A 73 5.25 -3.73 1.83
C ALA A 73 6.41 -4.68 1.51
N ALA A 74 7.64 -4.36 1.91
CA ALA A 74 8.81 -5.21 1.72
C ALA A 74 8.66 -6.56 2.44
N PHE A 75 8.06 -6.58 3.63
CA PHE A 75 7.74 -7.83 4.33
C PHE A 75 6.79 -8.71 3.52
N LEU A 76 5.71 -8.14 2.97
CA LEU A 76 4.75 -8.89 2.17
C LEU A 76 5.34 -9.38 0.84
N GLU A 77 6.20 -8.59 0.22
CA GLU A 77 6.88 -8.94 -1.04
C GLU A 77 7.67 -10.25 -0.93
N GLU A 78 8.30 -10.52 0.21
CA GLU A 78 9.07 -11.75 0.46
C GLU A 78 8.24 -13.05 0.28
N PHE A 79 6.91 -12.96 0.36
CA PHE A 79 6.01 -14.11 0.25
C PHE A 79 5.38 -14.30 -1.13
N VAL A 80 5.59 -13.37 -2.06
CA VAL A 80 4.92 -13.42 -3.37
C VAL A 80 5.82 -13.92 -4.51
N GLY A 81 7.12 -13.96 -4.31
CA GLY A 81 8.08 -14.41 -5.32
C GLY A 81 7.98 -13.56 -6.59
N ASP A 82 7.96 -14.24 -7.75
CA ASP A 82 7.90 -13.60 -9.08
C ASP A 82 6.45 -13.29 -9.54
N THR A 83 5.46 -13.53 -8.72
CA THR A 83 4.06 -13.23 -9.06
C THR A 83 3.84 -11.72 -9.11
N PRO A 84 3.24 -11.17 -10.19
CA PRO A 84 2.82 -9.77 -10.22
C PRO A 84 1.94 -9.44 -9.01
N TRP A 85 2.36 -8.45 -8.25
CA TRP A 85 1.76 -8.15 -6.96
C TRP A 85 1.69 -6.65 -6.70
N ALA A 86 0.64 -6.24 -6.01
CA ALA A 86 0.50 -4.89 -5.51
C ALA A 86 -0.06 -4.89 -4.09
N HIS A 87 0.48 -4.01 -3.26
CA HIS A 87 -0.01 -3.72 -1.92
C HIS A 87 -0.56 -2.30 -1.86
N LEU A 88 -1.76 -2.15 -1.33
CA LEU A 88 -2.40 -0.86 -1.09
C LEU A 88 -2.49 -0.60 0.42
N ASP A 89 -1.69 0.33 0.93
CA ASP A 89 -1.80 0.80 2.31
C ASP A 89 -2.90 1.87 2.39
N ILE A 90 -3.97 1.53 3.07
CA ILE A 90 -5.18 2.36 3.22
C ILE A 90 -5.26 3.10 4.56
N ALA A 91 -4.22 3.04 5.38
CA ALA A 91 -4.25 3.56 6.75
C ALA A 91 -4.68 5.05 6.83
N GLY A 92 -4.31 5.86 5.83
CA GLY A 92 -4.68 7.27 5.77
C GLY A 92 -6.09 7.57 5.26
N VAL A 93 -6.75 6.60 4.62
CA VAL A 93 -8.01 6.85 3.89
C VAL A 93 -9.17 5.96 4.32
N ALA A 94 -8.92 4.93 5.12
CA ALA A 94 -9.92 3.91 5.47
C ALA A 94 -11.07 4.43 6.33
N ASN A 95 -10.80 5.42 7.18
CA ASN A 95 -11.75 5.91 8.16
C ASN A 95 -11.84 7.43 8.17
N LYS A 96 -13.05 7.93 8.39
CA LYS A 96 -13.30 9.33 8.73
C LYS A 96 -13.27 9.49 10.25
N SER A 97 -12.79 10.63 10.72
CA SER A 97 -12.78 11.01 12.14
C SER A 97 -13.75 12.17 12.43
N GLY A 98 -13.93 12.50 13.72
CA GLY A 98 -14.78 13.62 14.15
C GLY A 98 -16.26 13.27 14.12
N LYS A 99 -17.10 14.23 13.70
CA LYS A 99 -18.57 14.08 13.68
C LYS A 99 -19.06 13.06 12.67
N GLU A 100 -18.30 12.82 11.60
CA GLU A 100 -18.62 11.88 10.52
C GLU A 100 -17.86 10.54 10.65
N LYS A 101 -17.63 10.08 11.87
CA LYS A 101 -16.94 8.80 12.12
C LYS A 101 -17.53 7.67 11.29
N GLY A 102 -16.66 6.91 10.63
CA GLY A 102 -17.07 5.73 9.88
C GLY A 102 -16.03 5.28 8.88
N SER A 103 -16.28 4.16 8.24
CA SER A 103 -15.49 3.67 7.12
C SER A 103 -15.76 4.48 5.86
N THR A 104 -14.74 4.71 5.06
CA THR A 104 -14.88 5.35 3.73
C THR A 104 -15.28 4.36 2.65
N GLY A 105 -15.12 3.06 2.88
CA GLY A 105 -15.29 2.02 1.86
C GLY A 105 -14.12 1.93 0.85
N ARG A 106 -13.12 2.79 0.98
CA ARG A 106 -11.94 2.74 0.09
C ARG A 106 -11.04 1.55 0.45
N PRO A 107 -10.51 0.81 -0.50
CA PRO A 107 -10.37 1.07 -1.95
C PRO A 107 -11.39 0.34 -2.83
N VAL A 108 -12.59 0.04 -2.38
CA VAL A 108 -13.60 -0.71 -3.15
C VAL A 108 -13.88 -0.08 -4.53
N PRO A 109 -14.07 1.26 -4.67
CA PRO A 109 -14.29 1.86 -5.99
C PRO A 109 -13.15 1.60 -6.98
N LEU A 110 -11.90 1.75 -6.54
CA LEU A 110 -10.72 1.44 -7.35
C LEU A 110 -10.72 -0.03 -7.79
N LEU A 111 -10.93 -0.96 -6.85
CA LEU A 111 -10.87 -2.39 -7.13
C LEU A 111 -11.97 -2.82 -8.11
N ILE A 112 -13.17 -2.27 -8.01
CA ILE A 112 -14.26 -2.55 -8.96
C ILE A 112 -13.86 -2.10 -10.37
N ASN A 113 -13.34 -0.90 -10.55
CA ASN A 113 -12.90 -0.42 -11.85
C ASN A 113 -11.75 -1.28 -12.40
N PHE A 114 -10.75 -1.56 -11.58
CA PHE A 114 -9.64 -2.44 -11.98
C PHE A 114 -10.13 -3.80 -12.48
N LEU A 115 -11.02 -4.46 -11.72
CA LEU A 115 -11.56 -5.78 -12.12
C LEU A 115 -12.42 -5.73 -13.38
N LYS A 116 -13.18 -4.66 -13.60
CA LYS A 116 -13.93 -4.47 -14.84
C LYS A 116 -13.00 -4.35 -16.05
N ASP A 117 -11.93 -3.56 -15.93
CA ASP A 117 -10.95 -3.38 -17.00
C ASP A 117 -10.23 -4.69 -17.33
N GLN A 118 -9.98 -5.56 -16.34
CA GLN A 118 -9.39 -6.88 -16.55
C GLN A 118 -10.36 -7.89 -17.20
N ALA A 119 -11.65 -7.67 -17.06
CA ALA A 119 -12.68 -8.58 -17.61
C ALA A 119 -13.05 -8.27 -19.07
N GLU A 120 -12.67 -7.13 -19.57
CA GLU A 120 -12.85 -6.73 -20.98
C GLU A 120 -11.72 -7.27 -21.87
#